data_c0cbb02ec94b2aa21504464ce483a3e6
#
_entry.id   c0cbb02ec94b2aa21504464ce483a3e6
#
_cell.length_a   1.000
_cell.length_b   1.000
_cell.length_c   1.000
_cell.angle_alpha   90.00
_cell.angle_beta   90.00
_cell.angle_gamma   90.00
#
_symmetry.space_group_name_H-M   'P 1'
#
loop_
_entity.id
_entity.type
_entity.pdbx_description
1 polymer ?
#
loop_
_entity_poly.entity_id
_entity_poly.type
_entity_poly.pdbx_seq_one_letter_code
_entity_poly.pdbx_strand_id
1 'polypeptide(L)'
;GYRKAYGDPGNGDFVDLHNYGPINERNTPAPDDRRAASIGEFGGKGLFVRGHMWPVRNNSYEILVNREILSDTYVFLLNEVEQMMVYRGVSAAIYTQTTDVEHEINGLVTYDRKVEKMNFSKVKAINEAILETARKLNEKGSTLSQSRTYPQ
;
A
#
# COMPACT_ATOMS: atom_id res chain seq x y z
N GLY A 1 8.01 -9.65 4.90
CA GLY A 1 9.11 -9.95 5.75
C GLY A 1 9.82 -8.74 6.29
N TYR A 2 10.16 -8.78 7.53
CA TYR A 2 10.81 -7.72 8.31
C TYR A 2 12.28 -7.57 7.90
N ARG A 3 12.55 -6.97 6.75
CA ARG A 3 13.90 -6.83 6.19
C ARG A 3 14.88 -6.06 7.10
N LYS A 4 14.38 -5.14 7.93
CA LYS A 4 15.23 -4.33 8.84
C LYS A 4 15.66 -5.04 10.12
N ALA A 5 14.88 -5.99 10.63
CA ALA A 5 15.18 -6.65 11.90
C ALA A 5 15.88 -8.01 11.76
N TYR A 6 15.55 -8.77 10.71
CA TYR A 6 15.98 -10.18 10.59
C TYR A 6 16.65 -10.49 9.25
N GLY A 7 16.78 -9.53 8.35
CA GLY A 7 17.25 -9.74 6.99
C GLY A 7 16.24 -10.46 6.10
N ASP A 8 16.52 -10.51 4.81
CA ASP A 8 15.75 -11.29 3.85
C ASP A 8 16.42 -12.68 3.74
N PRO A 9 15.74 -13.78 4.14
CA PRO A 9 16.34 -15.13 4.08
C PRO A 9 16.54 -15.64 2.64
N GLY A 10 16.05 -14.90 1.63
CA GLY A 10 16.21 -15.26 0.21
C GLY A 10 15.32 -16.41 -0.26
N ASN A 11 14.37 -16.87 0.55
CA ASN A 11 13.39 -17.91 0.22
C ASN A 11 11.97 -17.32 0.19
N GLY A 12 10.99 -18.10 -0.27
CA GLY A 12 9.61 -17.64 -0.49
C GLY A 12 9.40 -16.99 -1.86
N ASP A 13 8.20 -16.47 -2.11
CA ASP A 13 7.74 -16.00 -3.42
C ASP A 13 7.77 -14.47 -3.57
N PHE A 14 8.01 -13.75 -2.46
CA PHE A 14 8.00 -12.29 -2.42
C PHE A 14 9.29 -11.73 -1.84
N VAL A 15 9.73 -10.61 -2.42
CA VAL A 15 10.63 -9.65 -1.75
C VAL A 15 9.73 -8.62 -1.11
N ASP A 16 9.55 -8.69 0.20
CA ASP A 16 8.61 -7.86 0.94
C ASP A 16 9.30 -6.80 1.79
N LEU A 17 8.68 -5.62 1.88
CA LEU A 17 9.13 -4.52 2.72
C LEU A 17 7.94 -3.81 3.36
N HIS A 18 8.02 -3.55 4.67
CA HIS A 18 7.12 -2.65 5.38
C HIS A 18 7.72 -1.25 5.41
N ASN A 19 6.97 -0.25 4.96
CA ASN A 19 7.42 1.13 4.90
C ASN A 19 6.30 2.12 5.26
N TYR A 20 6.46 2.82 6.38
CA TYR A 20 5.51 3.85 6.84
C TYR A 20 5.98 5.29 6.55
N GLY A 21 7.14 5.43 5.93
CA GLY A 21 7.67 6.68 5.40
C GLY A 21 7.31 6.92 3.93
N PRO A 22 8.01 7.84 3.26
CA PRO A 22 7.83 8.10 1.83
C PRO A 22 8.07 6.83 0.99
N ILE A 23 7.22 6.62 -0.02
CA ILE A 23 7.35 5.50 -0.95
C ILE A 23 8.14 5.99 -2.17
N ASN A 24 9.36 5.47 -2.34
CA ASN A 24 10.27 5.85 -3.42
C ASN A 24 11.26 4.73 -3.73
N GLU A 25 12.07 4.89 -4.75
CA GLU A 25 13.02 3.86 -5.22
C GLU A 25 13.99 3.35 -4.14
N ARG A 26 14.36 4.17 -3.16
CA ARG A 26 15.35 3.80 -2.12
C ARG A 26 14.79 2.91 -1.04
N ASN A 27 13.48 2.97 -0.81
CA ASN A 27 12.80 2.27 0.28
C ASN A 27 11.63 1.41 -0.19
N THR A 28 11.63 1.05 -1.48
CA THR A 28 10.67 0.16 -2.09
C THR A 28 11.40 -1.08 -2.62
N PRO A 29 10.87 -2.30 -2.44
CA PRO A 29 11.48 -3.51 -2.97
C PRO A 29 11.45 -3.52 -4.50
N ALA A 30 12.35 -4.29 -5.09
CA ALA A 30 12.29 -4.65 -6.51
C ALA A 30 12.15 -6.17 -6.63
N PRO A 31 11.49 -6.68 -7.68
CA PRO A 31 11.45 -8.12 -7.93
C PRO A 31 12.87 -8.64 -8.25
N ASP A 32 13.08 -9.91 -8.01
CA ASP A 32 14.25 -10.66 -8.50
C ASP A 32 13.82 -11.73 -9.49
N ASP A 33 14.75 -12.58 -9.94
CA ASP A 33 14.49 -13.59 -10.98
C ASP A 33 13.39 -14.60 -10.62
N ARG A 34 13.03 -14.73 -9.34
CA ARG A 34 12.10 -15.73 -8.84
C ARG A 34 10.99 -15.16 -7.97
N ARG A 35 11.14 -13.94 -7.44
CA ARG A 35 10.24 -13.38 -6.43
C ARG A 35 9.64 -12.06 -6.90
N ALA A 36 8.34 -11.91 -6.68
CA ALA A 36 7.63 -10.65 -6.91
C ALA A 36 7.94 -9.62 -5.80
N ALA A 37 7.87 -8.33 -6.12
CA ALA A 37 8.05 -7.26 -5.14
C ALA A 37 6.73 -6.90 -4.46
N SER A 38 6.73 -6.81 -3.12
CA SER A 38 5.58 -6.45 -2.30
C SER A 38 5.92 -5.36 -1.30
N ILE A 39 5.06 -4.35 -1.19
CA ILE A 39 5.03 -3.45 -0.03
C ILE A 39 3.97 -4.02 0.91
N GLY A 40 4.40 -4.93 1.82
CA GLY A 40 3.51 -5.71 2.67
C GLY A 40 2.76 -4.89 3.72
N GLU A 41 3.30 -3.74 4.08
CA GLU A 41 2.59 -2.73 4.87
C GLU A 41 3.06 -1.33 4.50
N PHE A 42 2.11 -0.39 4.34
CA PHE A 42 2.40 1.03 4.17
C PHE A 42 1.25 1.89 4.70
N GLY A 43 1.47 3.20 4.78
CA GLY A 43 0.45 4.17 5.22
C GLY A 43 0.48 4.38 6.73
N GLY A 44 -0.32 3.65 7.49
CA GLY A 44 -0.37 3.79 8.93
C GLY A 44 -0.78 5.20 9.42
N LYS A 45 -1.57 5.93 8.61
CA LYS A 45 -2.01 7.29 8.92
C LYS A 45 -3.27 7.25 9.77
N GLY A 46 -3.20 7.85 10.94
CA GLY A 46 -4.27 7.85 11.94
C GLY A 46 -5.10 9.11 11.99
N LEU A 47 -6.32 8.98 12.46
CA LEU A 47 -7.22 10.07 12.77
C LEU A 47 -7.98 9.77 14.05
N PHE A 48 -7.95 10.70 15.03
CA PHE A 48 -8.79 10.63 16.20
C PHE A 48 -10.27 10.85 15.86
N VAL A 49 -11.13 9.90 16.23
CA VAL A 49 -12.58 10.03 16.11
C VAL A 49 -13.21 9.87 17.48
N ARG A 50 -13.50 11.00 18.13
CA ARG A 50 -14.04 11.02 19.49
C ARG A 50 -15.29 10.16 19.62
N GLY A 51 -15.34 9.30 20.64
CA GLY A 51 -16.44 8.37 20.89
C GLY A 51 -16.37 7.05 20.09
N HIS A 52 -15.40 6.93 19.20
CA HIS A 52 -15.19 5.74 18.37
C HIS A 52 -13.75 5.22 18.45
N MET A 53 -13.12 5.36 19.59
CA MET A 53 -11.78 4.87 19.90
C MET A 53 -11.81 4.06 21.19
N TRP A 54 -10.87 3.12 21.32
CA TRP A 54 -10.69 2.43 22.60
C TRP A 54 -10.33 3.42 23.72
N PRO A 55 -10.79 3.19 24.94
CA PRO A 55 -10.54 4.07 26.08
C PRO A 55 -9.13 3.88 26.68
N VAL A 56 -8.11 3.93 25.83
CA VAL A 56 -6.69 3.76 26.14
C VAL A 56 -5.87 4.81 25.41
N ARG A 57 -4.56 4.85 25.63
CA ARG A 57 -3.68 5.70 24.83
C ARG A 57 -3.61 5.19 23.39
N ASN A 58 -4.27 5.90 22.50
CA ASN A 58 -4.28 5.58 21.07
C ASN A 58 -3.00 6.09 20.39
N ASN A 59 -2.55 5.37 19.36
CA ASN A 59 -1.38 5.71 18.55
C ASN A 59 -1.57 5.42 17.06
N SER A 60 -0.62 5.89 16.27
CA SER A 60 -0.45 5.62 14.84
C SER A 60 0.97 6.01 14.44
N TYR A 61 1.42 5.63 13.25
CA TYR A 61 2.72 6.07 12.73
C TYR A 61 2.75 7.57 12.44
N GLU A 62 1.62 8.14 12.03
CA GLU A 62 1.38 9.58 11.93
C GLU A 62 -0.09 9.85 12.20
N ILE A 63 -0.40 10.93 12.93
CA ILE A 63 -1.77 11.33 13.23
C ILE A 63 -2.09 12.59 12.46
N LEU A 64 -3.15 12.53 11.66
CA LEU A 64 -3.60 13.62 10.82
C LEU A 64 -4.78 14.34 11.47
N VAL A 65 -5.01 15.59 11.05
CA VAL A 65 -5.88 16.52 11.79
C VAL A 65 -7.36 16.41 11.39
N ASN A 66 -7.67 15.90 10.21
CA ASN A 66 -9.05 15.74 9.75
C ASN A 66 -9.20 14.71 8.63
N ARG A 67 -10.45 14.39 8.31
CA ARG A 67 -10.84 13.41 7.30
C ARG A 67 -10.34 13.77 5.89
N GLU A 68 -10.34 15.04 5.54
CA GLU A 68 -9.95 15.49 4.20
C GLU A 68 -8.45 15.26 3.98
N ILE A 69 -7.63 15.75 4.91
CA ILE A 69 -6.17 15.55 4.86
C ILE A 69 -5.82 14.06 4.88
N LEU A 70 -6.52 13.25 5.69
CA LEU A 70 -6.31 11.81 5.72
C LEU A 70 -6.61 11.18 4.36
N SER A 71 -7.71 11.58 3.72
CA SER A 71 -8.11 11.09 2.40
C SER A 71 -7.12 11.49 1.31
N ASP A 72 -6.66 12.74 1.32
CA ASP A 72 -5.70 13.26 0.34
C ASP A 72 -4.32 12.62 0.53
N THR A 73 -3.92 12.37 1.77
CA THR A 73 -2.69 11.63 2.08
C THR A 73 -2.77 10.18 1.56
N TYR A 74 -3.92 9.52 1.72
CA TYR A 74 -4.14 8.20 1.14
C TYR A 74 -3.95 8.22 -0.39
N VAL A 75 -4.61 9.15 -1.09
CA VAL A 75 -4.49 9.30 -2.54
C VAL A 75 -3.03 9.57 -2.94
N PHE A 76 -2.33 10.44 -2.22
CA PHE A 76 -0.92 10.73 -2.47
C PHE A 76 -0.04 9.47 -2.35
N LEU A 77 -0.19 8.71 -1.28
CA LEU A 77 0.57 7.47 -1.07
C LEU A 77 0.28 6.42 -2.17
N LEU A 78 -0.96 6.30 -2.59
CA LEU A 78 -1.33 5.38 -3.67
C LEU A 78 -0.74 5.82 -5.03
N ASN A 79 -0.63 7.12 -5.31
CA ASN A 79 0.09 7.61 -6.50
C ASN A 79 1.58 7.25 -6.43
N GLU A 80 2.22 7.34 -5.26
CA GLU A 80 3.62 6.87 -5.09
C GLU A 80 3.74 5.35 -5.32
N VAL A 81 2.77 4.56 -4.82
CA VAL A 81 2.70 3.10 -5.09
C VAL A 81 2.57 2.84 -6.59
N GLU A 82 1.71 3.57 -7.30
CA GLU A 82 1.54 3.43 -8.75
C GLU A 82 2.85 3.70 -9.51
N GLN A 83 3.59 4.75 -9.12
CA GLN A 83 4.90 5.02 -9.69
C GLN A 83 5.86 3.84 -9.46
N MET A 84 5.89 3.27 -8.25
CA MET A 84 6.75 2.11 -7.96
C MET A 84 6.30 0.85 -8.71
N MET A 85 5.01 0.67 -8.96
CA MET A 85 4.51 -0.38 -9.84
C MET A 85 5.06 -0.22 -11.26
N VAL A 86 5.01 0.98 -11.83
CA VAL A 86 5.45 1.26 -13.19
C VAL A 86 6.97 1.18 -13.35
N TYR A 87 7.73 1.77 -12.42
CA TYR A 87 9.19 1.95 -12.57
C TYR A 87 10.02 0.88 -11.87
N ARG A 88 9.47 0.18 -10.88
CA ARG A 88 10.21 -0.83 -10.09
C ARG A 88 9.59 -2.22 -10.11
N GLY A 89 8.44 -2.41 -10.74
CA GLY A 89 7.78 -3.70 -10.82
C GLY A 89 7.16 -4.18 -9.50
N VAL A 90 6.74 -3.25 -8.64
CA VAL A 90 5.95 -3.60 -7.45
C VAL A 90 4.65 -4.24 -7.88
N SER A 91 4.35 -5.42 -7.38
CA SER A 91 3.19 -6.23 -7.79
C SER A 91 2.09 -6.30 -6.72
N ALA A 92 2.40 -5.92 -5.49
CA ALA A 92 1.44 -5.86 -4.38
C ALA A 92 1.77 -4.72 -3.42
N ALA A 93 0.74 -4.09 -2.87
CA ALA A 93 0.87 -3.10 -1.80
C ALA A 93 -0.34 -3.20 -0.87
N ILE A 94 -0.10 -3.31 0.43
CA ILE A 94 -1.12 -3.49 1.47
C ILE A 94 -1.15 -2.28 2.38
N TYR A 95 -2.25 -1.53 2.32
CA TYR A 95 -2.44 -0.37 3.21
C TYR A 95 -2.76 -0.80 4.64
N THR A 96 -2.09 -0.21 5.60
CA THR A 96 -2.31 -0.42 7.03
C THR A 96 -3.16 0.71 7.58
N GLN A 97 -4.49 0.48 7.86
CA GLN A 97 -5.19 -0.81 7.72
C GLN A 97 -6.69 -0.61 7.41
N THR A 98 -7.45 -1.68 7.28
CA THR A 98 -8.89 -1.58 6.94
C THR A 98 -9.72 -0.97 8.08
N THR A 99 -9.52 -1.42 9.31
CA THR A 99 -10.21 -0.89 10.50
C THR A 99 -9.19 -0.51 11.57
N ASP A 100 -9.52 0.45 12.42
CA ASP A 100 -8.77 0.63 13.66
C ASP A 100 -8.76 -0.69 14.45
N VAL A 101 -7.64 -1.01 15.09
CA VAL A 101 -7.47 -2.21 15.91
C VAL A 101 -6.95 -1.81 17.27
N GLU A 102 -7.77 -2.03 18.30
CA GLU A 102 -7.42 -1.67 19.67
C GLU A 102 -6.99 -0.20 19.80
N HIS A 103 -5.75 0.05 20.15
CA HIS A 103 -5.19 1.39 20.31
C HIS A 103 -4.61 1.98 19.00
N GLU A 104 -4.47 1.20 17.95
CA GLU A 104 -4.04 1.70 16.63
C GLU A 104 -5.20 2.34 15.88
N ILE A 105 -5.09 3.63 15.61
CA ILE A 105 -6.14 4.44 14.98
C ILE A 105 -5.79 4.80 13.52
N ASN A 106 -5.27 3.88 12.77
CA ASN A 106 -4.83 4.03 11.37
C ASN A 106 -5.72 3.31 10.35
N GLY A 107 -6.90 2.87 10.75
CA GLY A 107 -7.88 2.26 9.87
C GLY A 107 -8.57 3.23 8.91
N LEU A 108 -9.13 2.70 7.83
CA LEU A 108 -10.04 3.43 6.94
C LEU A 108 -11.36 3.74 7.62
N VAL A 109 -11.76 2.87 8.56
CA VAL A 109 -12.94 3.00 9.42
C VAL A 109 -12.57 2.81 10.89
N THR A 110 -13.41 3.30 11.79
CA THR A 110 -13.23 3.12 13.24
C THR A 110 -13.35 1.65 13.65
N TYR A 111 -12.81 1.27 14.83
CA TYR A 111 -12.82 -0.11 15.34
C TYR A 111 -14.21 -0.72 15.43
N ASP A 112 -15.22 0.09 15.75
CA ASP A 112 -16.63 -0.30 15.82
C ASP A 112 -17.36 -0.27 14.45
N ARG A 113 -16.63 0.09 13.38
CA ARG A 113 -17.08 0.20 11.99
C ARG A 113 -18.23 1.17 11.74
N LYS A 114 -18.45 2.13 12.67
CA LYS A 114 -19.55 3.10 12.58
C LYS A 114 -19.19 4.36 11.81
N VAL A 115 -17.90 4.70 11.74
CA VAL A 115 -17.45 5.95 11.11
C VAL A 115 -16.42 5.65 10.03
N GLU A 116 -16.71 6.10 8.81
CA GLU A 116 -15.76 6.18 7.72
C GLU A 116 -14.80 7.34 7.97
N LYS A 117 -13.52 7.04 8.16
CA LYS A 117 -12.49 8.04 8.47
C LYS A 117 -11.93 8.71 7.23
N MET A 118 -12.16 8.11 6.04
CA MET A 118 -11.75 8.64 4.75
C MET A 118 -12.95 8.88 3.84
N ASN A 119 -12.75 9.69 2.80
CA ASN A 119 -13.70 9.83 1.71
C ASN A 119 -13.60 8.61 0.78
N PHE A 120 -14.53 7.67 0.88
CA PHE A 120 -14.50 6.42 0.13
C PHE A 120 -14.68 6.60 -1.38
N SER A 121 -15.23 7.71 -1.85
CA SER A 121 -15.23 8.02 -3.29
C SER A 121 -13.79 8.28 -3.79
N LYS A 122 -12.96 9.03 -3.03
CA LYS A 122 -11.55 9.22 -3.34
C LYS A 122 -10.75 7.91 -3.25
N VAL A 123 -10.98 7.13 -2.18
CA VAL A 123 -10.35 5.82 -1.98
C VAL A 123 -10.65 4.88 -3.15
N LYS A 124 -11.93 4.78 -3.53
CA LYS A 124 -12.36 3.96 -4.67
C LYS A 124 -11.69 4.41 -5.96
N ALA A 125 -11.77 5.71 -6.28
CA ALA A 125 -11.26 6.25 -7.54
C ALA A 125 -9.77 5.98 -7.73
N ILE A 126 -8.94 6.19 -6.70
CA ILE A 126 -7.49 5.93 -6.82
C ILE A 126 -7.17 4.45 -6.95
N ASN A 127 -7.88 3.57 -6.21
CA ASN A 127 -7.68 2.13 -6.34
C ASN A 127 -8.06 1.62 -7.73
N GLU A 128 -9.18 2.09 -8.29
CA GLU A 128 -9.61 1.74 -9.65
C GLU A 128 -8.59 2.22 -10.70
N ALA A 129 -8.02 3.43 -10.54
CA ALA A 129 -6.99 3.96 -11.43
C ALA A 129 -5.73 3.08 -11.44
N ILE A 130 -5.24 2.67 -10.27
CA ILE A 130 -4.08 1.78 -10.15
C ILE A 130 -4.34 0.41 -10.78
N LEU A 131 -5.51 -0.17 -10.57
CA LEU A 131 -5.88 -1.45 -11.18
C LEU A 131 -5.93 -1.34 -12.71
N GLU A 132 -6.41 -0.23 -13.26
CA GLU A 132 -6.40 0.01 -14.71
C GLU A 132 -4.97 0.16 -15.26
N THR A 133 -4.09 0.85 -14.53
CA THR A 133 -2.66 0.94 -14.90
C THR A 133 -2.01 -0.44 -14.88
N ALA A 134 -2.27 -1.26 -13.86
CA ALA A 134 -1.75 -2.62 -13.76
C ALA A 134 -2.21 -3.49 -14.95
N ARG A 135 -3.49 -3.39 -15.33
CA ARG A 135 -4.05 -4.11 -16.48
C ARG A 135 -3.34 -3.73 -17.78
N LYS A 136 -3.13 -2.44 -18.02
CA LYS A 136 -2.41 -1.94 -19.21
C LYS A 136 -0.95 -2.41 -19.27
N LEU A 137 -0.27 -2.47 -18.13
CA LEU A 137 1.10 -2.99 -18.05
C LEU A 137 1.16 -4.48 -18.40
N ASN A 138 0.22 -5.29 -17.89
CA ASN A 138 0.14 -6.71 -18.19
C ASN A 138 -0.17 -6.98 -19.66
N GLU A 139 -1.05 -6.23 -20.29
CA GLU A 139 -1.36 -6.34 -21.72
C GLU A 139 -0.11 -6.05 -22.57
N LYS A 140 0.65 -4.99 -22.27
CA LYS A 140 1.90 -4.68 -22.95
C LYS A 140 2.96 -5.77 -22.77
N GLY A 141 3.10 -6.30 -21.56
CA GLY A 141 4.02 -7.40 -21.25
C GLY A 141 3.68 -8.68 -22.04
N SER A 142 2.41 -9.03 -22.13
CA SER A 142 1.93 -10.18 -22.89
C SER A 142 2.22 -10.04 -24.40
N THR A 143 2.03 -8.86 -24.98
CA THR A 143 2.31 -8.58 -26.38
C THR A 143 3.81 -8.72 -26.70
N LEU A 144 4.69 -8.24 -25.80
CA LEU A 144 6.14 -8.37 -25.95
C LEU A 144 6.63 -9.82 -25.82
N SER A 145 6.00 -10.63 -24.98
CA SER A 145 6.35 -12.06 -24.84
C SER A 145 5.94 -12.87 -26.06
N GLN A 146 4.81 -12.56 -26.67
CA GLN A 146 4.35 -13.23 -27.92
C GLN A 146 5.23 -12.88 -29.11
N SER A 147 5.82 -11.69 -29.16
CA SER A 147 6.73 -11.28 -30.27
C SER A 147 8.13 -11.91 -30.15
N ARG A 148 8.46 -12.57 -29.04
CA ARG A 148 9.74 -13.25 -28.79
C ARG A 148 9.72 -14.77 -29.08
N THR A 149 8.72 -15.30 -29.74
CA THR A 149 8.78 -16.67 -30.25
C THR A 149 9.82 -16.70 -31.40
N TYR A 150 11.03 -17.22 -31.09
CA TYR A 150 12.06 -17.46 -32.06
C TYR A 150 11.55 -18.46 -33.09
N PRO A 151 11.79 -18.27 -34.42
CA PRO A 151 11.58 -19.31 -35.37
C PRO A 151 12.54 -20.47 -35.05
N GLN A 152 12.03 -21.70 -35.10
CA GLN A 152 12.81 -22.94 -34.99
C GLN A 152 13.69 -23.13 -36.23
#